data_ff5dc25ebcf60449f67eec5c9a3983f5
#
_entry.id   ff5dc25ebcf60449f67eec5c9a3983f5
#
_cell.length_a   1.000
_cell.length_b   1.000
_cell.length_c   1.000
_cell.angle_alpha   90.00
_cell.angle_beta   90.00
_cell.angle_gamma   90.00
#
_symmetry.space_group_name_H-M   'P 1'
#
loop_
_entity.id
_entity.type
_entity.pdbx_description
1 polymer ?
#
loop_
_entity_poly.entity_id
_entity_poly.type
_entity_poly.pdbx_seq_one_letter_code
_entity_poly.pdbx_strand_id
1 'polypeptide(L)'
;MVSHFMDQSECRESTFISKDINLLEQKTEKALKLKKTLLLIGVSHALLDLSEFGIDLSEAIIMETGGMKGKRLEITRGDLHKLLCEGFNTSRIHSEYGMSELMSQAYSLGEGMFRTSNWMKVMIRDSYDPFSYVKSGKTGGINVIDLANIHSCSFIETKDLGRETDSGFEVLGRFDNSDV
;
A
#
# COMPACT_ATOMS: atom_id res chain seq x y z
N MET A 1 6.59 1.48 -12.61
CA MET A 1 5.97 0.18 -12.28
C MET A 1 4.58 0.05 -12.93
N VAL A 2 3.54 0.82 -12.53
CA VAL A 2 2.17 0.66 -13.05
C VAL A 2 2.10 0.78 -14.58
N SER A 3 2.72 1.79 -15.21
CA SER A 3 2.76 1.91 -16.68
C SER A 3 3.32 0.66 -17.35
N HIS A 4 4.39 0.08 -16.79
CA HIS A 4 4.99 -1.14 -17.33
C HIS A 4 4.01 -2.32 -17.25
N PHE A 5 3.28 -2.48 -16.14
CA PHE A 5 2.24 -3.51 -16.03
C PHE A 5 1.10 -3.28 -17.02
N MET A 6 0.71 -2.03 -17.24
CA MET A 6 -0.30 -1.69 -18.26
C MET A 6 0.17 -2.07 -19.66
N ASP A 7 1.43 -1.79 -20.00
CA ASP A 7 2.03 -2.10 -21.31
C ASP A 7 2.18 -3.61 -21.54
N GLN A 8 2.47 -4.38 -20.47
CA GLN A 8 2.57 -5.85 -20.54
C GLN A 8 1.22 -6.55 -20.44
N SER A 9 0.17 -5.85 -20.07
CA SER A 9 -1.17 -6.41 -19.95
C SER A 9 -1.77 -6.67 -21.33
N GLU A 10 -2.39 -7.81 -21.54
CA GLU A 10 -3.25 -8.08 -22.71
C GLU A 10 -4.52 -7.20 -22.70
N CYS A 11 -4.84 -6.59 -21.55
CA CYS A 11 -5.99 -5.72 -21.38
C CYS A 11 -5.65 -4.27 -21.74
N ARG A 12 -6.01 -3.85 -22.94
CA ARG A 12 -5.82 -2.47 -23.42
C ARG A 12 -6.76 -1.42 -22.77
N GLU A 13 -7.57 -1.86 -21.78
CA GLU A 13 -8.52 -0.99 -21.09
C GLU A 13 -7.94 -0.29 -19.86
N SER A 14 -6.71 -0.66 -19.47
CA SER A 14 -6.01 -0.02 -18.36
C SER A 14 -5.73 1.45 -18.68
N THR A 15 -5.96 2.34 -17.70
CA THR A 15 -5.79 3.78 -17.88
C THR A 15 -5.52 4.47 -16.54
N PHE A 16 -4.99 5.69 -16.61
CA PHE A 16 -4.90 6.57 -15.46
C PHE A 16 -6.21 7.36 -15.31
N ILE A 17 -6.81 7.30 -14.13
CA ILE A 17 -8.11 7.94 -13.86
C ILE A 17 -7.92 9.40 -13.44
N SER A 18 -6.81 9.73 -12.74
CA SER A 18 -6.66 11.05 -12.14
C SER A 18 -7.86 11.38 -11.22
N LYS A 19 -8.63 12.42 -11.54
CA LYS A 19 -9.87 12.79 -10.82
C LYS A 19 -11.11 12.67 -11.73
N ASP A 20 -11.02 11.93 -12.81
CA ASP A 20 -12.13 11.74 -13.74
C ASP A 20 -13.06 10.61 -13.28
N ILE A 21 -14.10 10.99 -12.57
CA ILE A 21 -15.10 10.08 -12.00
C ILE A 21 -15.88 9.37 -13.10
N ASN A 22 -16.27 10.11 -14.16
CA ASN A 22 -17.04 9.52 -15.26
C ASN A 22 -16.25 8.40 -15.95
N LEU A 23 -14.94 8.61 -16.10
CA LEU A 23 -14.06 7.58 -16.66
C LEU A 23 -13.96 6.36 -15.73
N LEU A 24 -13.91 6.55 -14.40
CA LEU A 24 -13.90 5.45 -13.44
C LEU A 24 -15.19 4.64 -13.52
N GLU A 25 -16.36 5.30 -13.52
CA GLU A 25 -17.66 4.64 -13.67
C GLU A 25 -17.75 3.84 -14.97
N GLN A 26 -17.37 4.45 -16.10
CA GLN A 26 -17.35 3.75 -17.40
C GLN A 26 -16.44 2.51 -17.39
N LYS A 27 -15.25 2.60 -16.76
CA LYS A 27 -14.33 1.46 -16.64
C LYS A 27 -14.89 0.37 -15.75
N THR A 28 -15.55 0.73 -14.65
CA THR A 28 -16.21 -0.21 -13.74
C THR A 28 -17.33 -0.96 -14.45
N GLU A 29 -18.24 -0.25 -15.11
CA GLU A 29 -19.32 -0.88 -15.89
C GLU A 29 -18.77 -1.80 -16.99
N LYS A 30 -17.71 -1.37 -17.67
CA LYS A 30 -17.09 -2.17 -18.74
C LYS A 30 -16.46 -3.45 -18.17
N ALA A 31 -15.77 -3.37 -17.05
CA ALA A 31 -15.20 -4.52 -16.38
C ALA A 31 -16.28 -5.54 -16.00
N LEU A 32 -17.38 -5.08 -15.41
CA LEU A 32 -18.54 -5.92 -15.06
C LEU A 32 -19.14 -6.61 -16.31
N LYS A 33 -19.40 -5.85 -17.38
CA LYS A 33 -19.93 -6.39 -18.65
C LYS A 33 -19.01 -7.47 -19.26
N LEU A 34 -17.70 -7.31 -19.12
CA LEU A 34 -16.70 -8.24 -19.62
C LEU A 34 -16.36 -9.38 -18.63
N LYS A 35 -17.00 -9.38 -17.45
CA LYS A 35 -16.71 -10.32 -16.34
C LYS A 35 -15.23 -10.33 -15.96
N LYS A 36 -14.59 -9.15 -15.97
CA LYS A 36 -13.20 -8.95 -15.56
C LYS A 36 -13.16 -8.24 -14.21
N THR A 37 -12.22 -8.64 -13.37
CA THR A 37 -11.97 -7.95 -12.11
C THR A 37 -11.28 -6.61 -12.39
N LEU A 38 -11.84 -5.53 -11.87
CA LEU A 38 -11.21 -4.22 -11.87
C LEU A 38 -10.19 -4.15 -10.74
N LEU A 39 -8.98 -3.70 -11.04
CA LEU A 39 -7.97 -3.36 -10.05
C LEU A 39 -7.76 -1.85 -10.05
N LEU A 40 -8.11 -1.18 -8.95
CA LEU A 40 -7.88 0.24 -8.71
C LEU A 40 -6.68 0.41 -7.76
N ILE A 41 -5.57 0.96 -8.29
CA ILE A 41 -4.38 1.27 -7.47
C ILE A 41 -4.23 2.78 -7.38
N GLY A 42 -4.04 3.29 -6.18
CA GLY A 42 -3.85 4.73 -5.98
C GLY A 42 -3.13 5.07 -4.69
N VAL A 43 -2.57 6.28 -4.65
CA VAL A 43 -2.02 6.83 -3.40
C VAL A 43 -3.17 7.18 -2.46
N SER A 44 -2.93 7.03 -1.16
CA SER A 44 -3.97 7.12 -0.11
C SER A 44 -4.84 8.38 -0.25
N HIS A 45 -4.24 9.57 -0.42
CA HIS A 45 -5.00 10.81 -0.55
C HIS A 45 -5.87 10.88 -1.82
N ALA A 46 -5.40 10.30 -2.93
CA ALA A 46 -6.16 10.31 -4.19
C ALA A 46 -7.35 9.34 -4.14
N LEU A 47 -7.18 8.19 -3.49
CA LEU A 47 -8.29 7.26 -3.25
C LEU A 47 -9.34 7.87 -2.33
N LEU A 48 -8.94 8.62 -1.28
CA LEU A 48 -9.88 9.35 -0.43
C LEU A 48 -10.66 10.39 -1.24
N ASP A 49 -9.98 11.19 -2.10
CA ASP A 49 -10.66 12.14 -2.98
C ASP A 49 -11.72 11.45 -3.85
N LEU A 50 -11.41 10.27 -4.39
CA LEU A 50 -12.34 9.49 -5.23
C LEU A 50 -13.47 8.86 -4.40
N SER A 51 -13.19 8.41 -3.17
CA SER A 51 -14.20 7.76 -2.32
C SER A 51 -15.31 8.71 -1.87
N GLU A 52 -15.08 10.02 -1.86
CA GLU A 52 -16.07 11.03 -1.53
C GLU A 52 -17.24 11.10 -2.54
N PHE A 53 -17.08 10.53 -3.72
CA PHE A 53 -18.14 10.48 -4.74
C PHE A 53 -19.09 9.29 -4.59
N GLY A 54 -18.82 8.35 -3.66
CA GLY A 54 -19.72 7.24 -3.35
C GLY A 54 -19.90 6.24 -4.49
N ILE A 55 -18.86 5.96 -5.27
CA ILE A 55 -18.90 4.99 -6.38
C ILE A 55 -18.90 3.58 -5.83
N ASP A 56 -19.84 2.74 -6.28
CA ASP A 56 -19.86 1.33 -5.92
C ASP A 56 -18.74 0.54 -6.63
N LEU A 57 -17.75 0.14 -5.86
CA LEU A 57 -16.62 -0.69 -6.28
C LEU A 57 -16.56 -2.02 -5.50
N SER A 58 -17.71 -2.53 -5.04
CA SER A 58 -17.83 -3.76 -4.24
C SER A 58 -17.17 -4.99 -4.91
N GLU A 59 -17.20 -5.05 -6.24
CA GLU A 59 -16.59 -6.13 -7.05
C GLU A 59 -15.15 -5.83 -7.49
N ALA A 60 -14.58 -4.70 -7.09
CA ALA A 60 -13.23 -4.31 -7.47
C ALA A 60 -12.19 -4.69 -6.39
N ILE A 61 -10.95 -4.87 -6.81
CA ILE A 61 -9.79 -4.91 -5.92
C ILE A 61 -9.28 -3.47 -5.80
N ILE A 62 -9.30 -2.92 -4.60
CA ILE A 62 -8.79 -1.58 -4.32
C ILE A 62 -7.50 -1.71 -3.51
N MET A 63 -6.44 -1.09 -4.01
CA MET A 63 -5.11 -1.13 -3.38
C MET A 63 -4.58 0.28 -3.15
N GLU A 64 -4.37 0.63 -1.89
CA GLU A 64 -3.69 1.87 -1.53
C GLU A 64 -2.17 1.66 -1.48
N THR A 65 -1.43 2.69 -1.86
CA THR A 65 0.02 2.73 -1.76
C THR A 65 0.50 4.08 -1.23
N GLY A 66 1.56 4.07 -0.43
CA GLY A 66 2.13 5.27 0.18
C GLY A 66 1.28 5.84 1.31
N GLY A 67 1.53 7.10 1.63
CA GLY A 67 0.86 7.84 2.72
C GLY A 67 0.19 9.12 2.21
N MET A 68 -0.26 9.96 3.13
CA MET A 68 -0.95 11.24 2.82
C MET A 68 -0.03 12.27 2.16
N LYS A 69 1.30 12.13 2.32
CA LYS A 69 2.33 13.00 1.70
C LYS A 69 2.09 14.50 1.96
N GLY A 70 1.62 14.85 3.15
CA GLY A 70 1.32 16.24 3.54
C GLY A 70 0.15 16.90 2.79
N LYS A 71 -0.62 16.14 1.99
CA LYS A 71 -1.78 16.70 1.24
C LYS A 71 -3.09 16.66 2.01
N ARG A 72 -3.19 15.82 3.03
CA ARG A 72 -4.30 15.73 3.99
C ARG A 72 -3.75 15.50 5.38
N LEU A 73 -4.57 15.70 6.41
CA LEU A 73 -4.21 15.33 7.78
C LEU A 73 -3.86 13.83 7.82
N GLU A 74 -2.79 13.53 8.55
CA GLU A 74 -2.39 12.15 8.80
C GLU A 74 -3.47 11.45 9.61
N ILE A 75 -3.94 10.33 9.12
CA ILE A 75 -4.90 9.46 9.78
C ILE A 75 -4.30 8.06 9.90
N THR A 76 -4.79 7.29 10.85
CA THR A 76 -4.33 5.90 10.99
C THR A 76 -4.72 5.08 9.76
N ARG A 77 -3.96 4.03 9.45
CA ARG A 77 -4.33 3.13 8.34
C ARG A 77 -5.71 2.50 8.55
N GLY A 78 -6.07 2.19 9.79
CA GLY A 78 -7.40 1.66 10.11
C GLY A 78 -8.52 2.64 9.76
N ASP A 79 -8.36 3.92 10.10
CA ASP A 79 -9.34 4.95 9.76
C ASP A 79 -9.39 5.19 8.24
N LEU A 80 -8.23 5.20 7.56
CA LEU A 80 -8.16 5.28 6.11
C LEU A 80 -8.95 4.16 5.44
N HIS A 81 -8.70 2.91 5.84
CA HIS A 81 -9.39 1.75 5.26
C HIS A 81 -10.89 1.80 5.52
N LYS A 82 -11.32 2.23 6.72
CA LYS A 82 -12.72 2.41 7.04
C LYS A 82 -13.40 3.40 6.10
N LEU A 83 -12.81 4.60 5.93
CA LEU A 83 -13.34 5.62 5.02
C LEU A 83 -13.39 5.14 3.57
N LEU A 84 -12.35 4.46 3.10
CA LEU A 84 -12.32 3.91 1.75
C LEU A 84 -13.34 2.78 1.55
N CYS A 85 -13.53 1.91 2.55
CA CYS A 85 -14.55 0.86 2.50
C CYS A 85 -15.96 1.45 2.42
N GLU A 86 -16.25 2.47 3.23
CA GLU A 86 -17.53 3.17 3.22
C GLU A 86 -17.75 3.90 1.87
N GLY A 87 -16.75 4.67 1.40
CA GLY A 87 -16.89 5.47 0.18
C GLY A 87 -16.95 4.66 -1.11
N PHE A 88 -16.34 3.48 -1.15
CA PHE A 88 -16.35 2.60 -2.33
C PHE A 88 -17.30 1.40 -2.20
N ASN A 89 -18.09 1.33 -1.13
CA ASN A 89 -18.99 0.21 -0.84
C ASN A 89 -18.30 -1.16 -0.89
N THR A 90 -17.06 -1.25 -0.39
CA THR A 90 -16.27 -2.49 -0.39
C THR A 90 -15.99 -2.98 1.02
N SER A 91 -15.79 -4.26 1.18
CA SER A 91 -15.49 -4.86 2.49
C SER A 91 -14.00 -4.86 2.83
N ARG A 92 -13.11 -4.52 1.87
CA ARG A 92 -11.67 -4.68 2.04
C ARG A 92 -10.88 -3.71 1.18
N ILE A 93 -9.84 -3.14 1.78
CA ILE A 93 -8.81 -2.38 1.09
C ILE A 93 -7.48 -3.12 1.21
N HIS A 94 -6.82 -3.32 0.08
CA HIS A 94 -5.47 -3.86 0.02
C HIS A 94 -4.45 -2.74 0.17
N SER A 95 -3.24 -3.07 0.61
CA SER A 95 -2.16 -2.10 0.76
C SER A 95 -0.86 -2.61 0.16
N GLU A 96 -0.08 -1.71 -0.39
CA GLU A 96 1.30 -1.93 -0.81
C GLU A 96 2.24 -1.17 0.12
N TYR A 97 3.30 -1.84 0.57
CA TYR A 97 4.45 -1.23 1.24
C TYR A 97 5.66 -1.34 0.33
N GLY A 98 6.15 -0.20 -0.10
CA GLY A 98 7.31 -0.05 -0.96
C GLY A 98 7.86 1.37 -0.92
N MET A 99 9.05 1.55 -1.45
CA MET A 99 9.72 2.85 -1.57
C MET A 99 10.68 2.81 -2.75
N SER A 100 11.20 3.98 -3.16
CA SER A 100 12.12 4.10 -4.30
C SER A 100 13.41 3.30 -4.11
N GLU A 101 13.80 3.10 -2.87
CA GLU A 101 15.01 2.40 -2.45
C GLU A 101 14.88 0.87 -2.52
N LEU A 102 13.65 0.34 -2.64
CA LEU A 102 13.37 -1.10 -2.73
C LEU A 102 13.02 -1.51 -4.16
N MET A 103 13.54 -2.66 -4.60
CA MET A 103 13.11 -3.32 -5.83
C MET A 103 11.92 -4.26 -5.58
N SER A 104 11.74 -4.69 -4.33
CA SER A 104 10.60 -5.52 -3.91
C SER A 104 9.56 -4.72 -3.15
N GLN A 105 8.34 -5.25 -3.10
CA GLN A 105 7.23 -4.69 -2.32
C GLN A 105 6.68 -5.75 -1.38
N ALA A 106 6.06 -5.30 -0.29
CA ALA A 106 5.22 -6.14 0.55
C ALA A 106 3.75 -5.75 0.37
N TYR A 107 2.87 -6.73 0.45
CA TYR A 107 1.45 -6.54 0.22
C TYR A 107 0.61 -6.99 1.40
N SER A 108 -0.43 -6.22 1.70
CA SER A 108 -1.48 -6.57 2.64
C SER A 108 -2.77 -6.87 1.89
N LEU A 109 -3.38 -8.01 2.20
CA LEU A 109 -4.69 -8.39 1.67
C LEU A 109 -5.85 -7.74 2.46
N GLY A 110 -5.54 -6.92 3.45
CA GLY A 110 -6.45 -6.26 4.36
C GLY A 110 -5.86 -6.21 5.78
N GLU A 111 -6.52 -5.49 6.70
CA GLU A 111 -6.17 -5.40 8.13
C GLU A 111 -4.76 -4.86 8.43
N GLY A 112 -4.06 -4.27 7.43
CA GLY A 112 -2.73 -3.70 7.59
C GLY A 112 -1.59 -4.70 7.83
N MET A 113 -1.87 -6.00 7.68
CA MET A 113 -0.86 -7.06 7.81
C MET A 113 -0.17 -7.31 6.49
N PHE A 114 1.11 -6.96 6.41
CA PHE A 114 1.94 -7.09 5.21
C PHE A 114 2.69 -8.41 5.16
N ARG A 115 2.83 -8.96 3.96
CA ARG A 115 3.66 -10.12 3.66
C ARG A 115 4.69 -9.77 2.61
N THR A 116 5.92 -10.21 2.83
CA THR A 116 7.03 -10.01 1.91
C THR A 116 7.08 -11.12 0.86
N SER A 117 7.79 -10.87 -0.25
CA SER A 117 8.25 -11.91 -1.15
C SER A 117 9.35 -12.77 -0.50
N ASN A 118 9.67 -13.93 -1.09
CA ASN A 118 10.67 -14.86 -0.54
C ASN A 118 12.10 -14.30 -0.51
N TRP A 119 12.39 -13.27 -1.29
CA TRP A 119 13.70 -12.60 -1.36
C TRP A 119 13.74 -11.26 -0.60
N MET A 120 12.68 -10.91 0.09
CA MET A 120 12.58 -9.74 0.95
C MET A 120 12.30 -10.19 2.38
N LYS A 121 13.02 -9.61 3.36
CA LYS A 121 12.81 -9.84 4.78
C LYS A 121 12.71 -8.52 5.51
N VAL A 122 11.75 -8.42 6.41
CA VAL A 122 11.63 -7.33 7.37
C VAL A 122 12.16 -7.80 8.72
N MET A 123 12.86 -6.92 9.41
CA MET A 123 13.37 -7.13 10.77
C MET A 123 13.07 -5.86 11.57
N ILE A 124 12.68 -6.02 12.83
CA ILE A 124 12.32 -4.89 13.68
C ILE A 124 13.48 -4.61 14.64
N ARG A 125 14.20 -3.48 14.42
CA ARG A 125 15.27 -3.03 15.29
C ARG A 125 14.74 -2.32 16.51
N ASP A 126 15.49 -2.37 17.59
CA ASP A 126 15.21 -1.55 18.78
C ASP A 126 15.31 -0.06 18.44
N SER A 127 14.39 0.76 18.97
CA SER A 127 14.33 2.19 18.69
C SER A 127 15.46 2.99 19.36
N TYR A 128 16.09 2.44 20.38
CA TYR A 128 17.17 3.09 21.17
C TYR A 128 18.53 2.48 20.89
N ASP A 129 18.57 1.19 20.49
CA ASP A 129 19.80 0.49 20.11
C ASP A 129 19.67 -0.09 18.69
N PRO A 130 20.20 0.61 17.66
CA PRO A 130 20.05 0.20 16.27
C PRO A 130 20.77 -1.11 15.93
N PHE A 131 21.64 -1.61 16.81
CA PHE A 131 22.35 -2.88 16.64
C PHE A 131 21.59 -4.08 17.24
N SER A 132 20.49 -3.84 17.94
CA SER A 132 19.67 -4.87 18.54
C SER A 132 18.32 -5.00 17.83
N TYR A 133 17.77 -6.20 17.84
CA TYR A 133 16.42 -6.50 17.32
C TYR A 133 15.46 -6.80 18.45
N VAL A 134 14.22 -6.34 18.30
CA VAL A 134 13.19 -6.61 19.30
C VAL A 134 12.56 -7.99 19.07
N LYS A 135 11.92 -8.52 20.11
CA LYS A 135 11.15 -9.78 20.01
C LYS A 135 9.86 -9.55 19.20
N SER A 136 9.38 -10.62 18.53
CA SER A 136 8.08 -10.62 17.86
C SER A 136 6.97 -10.00 18.74
N GLY A 137 6.11 -9.22 18.13
CA GLY A 137 5.03 -8.48 18.78
C GLY A 137 5.44 -7.15 19.42
N LYS A 138 6.72 -6.78 19.42
CA LYS A 138 7.19 -5.47 19.89
C LYS A 138 7.36 -4.50 18.75
N THR A 139 7.07 -3.22 19.01
CA THR A 139 7.26 -2.13 18.07
C THR A 139 8.71 -1.66 18.06
N GLY A 140 9.22 -1.34 16.87
CA GLY A 140 10.54 -0.77 16.65
C GLY A 140 10.69 -0.27 15.21
N GLY A 141 11.92 0.05 14.82
CA GLY A 141 12.22 0.52 13.47
C GLY A 141 12.26 -0.62 12.46
N ILE A 142 11.70 -0.39 11.29
CA ILE A 142 11.74 -1.36 10.20
C ILE A 142 13.10 -1.33 9.51
N ASN A 143 13.78 -2.46 9.49
CA ASN A 143 14.91 -2.74 8.60
C ASN A 143 14.47 -3.72 7.52
N VAL A 144 14.92 -3.49 6.30
CA VAL A 144 14.58 -4.35 5.16
C VAL A 144 15.85 -4.96 4.58
N ILE A 145 15.80 -6.27 4.33
CA ILE A 145 16.74 -6.98 3.49
C ILE A 145 16.00 -7.30 2.20
N ASP A 146 16.46 -6.74 1.07
CA ASP A 146 15.88 -6.95 -0.26
C ASP A 146 16.95 -7.50 -1.21
N LEU A 147 16.92 -8.80 -1.47
CA LEU A 147 17.90 -9.46 -2.32
C LEU A 147 17.70 -9.12 -3.81
N ALA A 148 16.56 -8.57 -4.22
CA ALA A 148 16.39 -8.01 -5.56
C ALA A 148 17.25 -6.75 -5.76
N ASN A 149 17.68 -6.09 -4.69
CA ASN A 149 18.54 -4.90 -4.69
C ASN A 149 20.06 -5.20 -4.71
N ILE A 150 20.46 -6.38 -5.14
CA ILE A 150 21.86 -6.84 -5.08
C ILE A 150 22.84 -5.92 -5.84
N HIS A 151 22.36 -5.21 -6.85
CA HIS A 151 23.19 -4.29 -7.65
C HIS A 151 23.21 -2.85 -7.11
N SER A 152 22.50 -2.56 -6.02
CA SER A 152 22.49 -1.27 -5.33
C SER A 152 22.74 -1.44 -3.83
N CYS A 153 21.70 -1.50 -3.02
CA CYS A 153 21.81 -1.70 -1.58
C CYS A 153 20.73 -2.67 -1.09
N SER A 154 21.13 -3.87 -0.69
CA SER A 154 20.23 -4.91 -0.22
C SER A 154 19.78 -4.71 1.24
N PHE A 155 20.47 -3.87 2.01
CA PHE A 155 20.22 -3.69 3.46
C PHE A 155 19.83 -2.25 3.71
N ILE A 156 18.59 -2.02 4.10
CA ILE A 156 18.03 -0.68 4.25
C ILE A 156 17.48 -0.50 5.65
N GLU A 157 17.96 0.51 6.34
CA GLU A 157 17.35 1.05 7.55
C GLU A 157 16.31 2.10 7.12
N THR A 158 15.05 1.87 7.46
CA THR A 158 13.98 2.82 7.17
C THR A 158 13.69 3.73 8.36
N LYS A 159 12.99 4.82 8.13
CA LYS A 159 12.40 5.66 9.19
C LYS A 159 11.00 5.20 9.59
N ASP A 160 10.55 4.05 9.12
CA ASP A 160 9.22 3.54 9.44
C ASP A 160 9.25 2.74 10.75
N LEU A 161 8.20 2.89 11.53
CA LEU A 161 7.91 2.07 12.71
C LEU A 161 7.06 0.88 12.29
N GLY A 162 7.36 -0.26 12.86
CA GLY A 162 6.59 -1.47 12.59
C GLY A 162 6.64 -2.47 13.73
N ARG A 163 5.94 -3.56 13.52
CA ARG A 163 5.86 -4.69 14.42
C ARG A 163 5.76 -5.98 13.62
N GLU A 164 6.62 -6.94 13.93
CA GLU A 164 6.55 -8.28 13.33
C GLU A 164 5.61 -9.16 14.15
N THR A 165 4.85 -10.00 13.48
CA THR A 165 3.96 -11.01 14.04
C THR A 165 4.14 -12.33 13.29
N ASP A 166 3.54 -13.42 13.78
CA ASP A 166 3.62 -14.73 13.13
C ASP A 166 2.98 -14.74 11.71
N SER A 167 2.09 -13.80 11.41
CA SER A 167 1.38 -13.72 10.13
C SER A 167 1.99 -12.74 9.13
N GLY A 168 2.98 -11.93 9.54
CA GLY A 168 3.62 -10.90 8.73
C GLY A 168 4.09 -9.72 9.57
N PHE A 169 4.04 -8.51 9.03
CA PHE A 169 4.40 -7.31 9.76
C PHE A 169 3.39 -6.19 9.54
N GLU A 170 3.33 -5.28 10.49
CA GLU A 170 2.52 -4.05 10.43
C GLU A 170 3.43 -2.84 10.26
N VAL A 171 2.95 -1.85 9.50
CA VAL A 171 3.57 -0.52 9.40
C VAL A 171 2.70 0.45 10.20
N LEU A 172 3.26 1.00 11.29
CA LEU A 172 2.52 1.78 12.28
C LEU A 172 2.65 3.29 12.08
N GLY A 173 3.65 3.74 11.29
CA GLY A 173 3.92 5.14 11.06
C GLY A 173 5.41 5.40 10.84
N ARG A 174 5.87 6.64 11.08
CA ARG A 174 7.28 7.03 10.96
C ARG A 174 7.85 7.48 12.31
N PHE A 175 9.17 7.38 12.46
CA PHE A 175 9.90 7.87 13.63
C PHE A 175 9.81 9.38 13.80
N ASP A 176 9.81 10.10 12.68
CA ASP A 176 9.72 11.56 12.67
C ASP A 176 8.36 12.00 12.15
N ASN A 177 7.54 12.54 13.05
CA ASN A 177 6.41 13.39 12.66
C ASN A 177 6.88 14.84 12.32
N SER A 178 8.18 15.04 12.09
CA SER A 178 8.78 16.36 11.87
C SER A 178 8.67 16.86 10.43
N ASP A 179 8.08 16.07 9.53
CA ASP A 179 7.75 16.49 8.16
C ASP A 179 6.26 16.89 8.05
N VAL A 180 5.77 17.63 9.06
CA VAL A 180 4.49 18.34 9.04
C VAL A 180 4.72 19.80 8.75
#